data_8de2312860034b5e87ceba4e23e8db15
#
_entry.id   8de2312860034b5e87ceba4e23e8db15
#
_cell.length_a   1.000
_cell.length_b   1.000
_cell.length_c   1.000
_cell.angle_alpha   90.00
_cell.angle_beta   90.00
_cell.angle_gamma   90.00
#
_symmetry.space_group_name_H-M   'P 1'
#
loop_
_entity.id
_entity.type
_entity.pdbx_description
1 polymer ?
#
loop_
_entity_poly.entity_id
_entity_poly.type
_entity_poly.pdbx_seq_one_letter_code
_entity_poly.pdbx_strand_id
1 'polypeptide(L)'
;AYKELYLKEEDVMNDDDYAFLSNKLQIKLSNPNKKIKSYGAGLPDDVFTRIIDLAKINGVTAHEQFNHPDTGHLPGGWLKLDYIERAMQEYKFGGKYPRRKYDYTDMLIEFNKKDLDDLPQFDVVIIDEAQDLSWLQWQMVKRIAEKTKRLYIAGDDDQAIFKWAGARPEFLINMKGTRKVLS
;
A
#
# COMPACT_ATOMS: atom_id res chain seq x y z
N ALA A 1 2.90 -12.14 4.25
CA ALA A 1 3.79 -11.55 3.23
C ALA A 1 5.24 -11.47 3.70
N TYR A 2 5.53 -10.91 4.89
CA TYR A 2 6.88 -10.71 5.40
C TYR A 2 7.72 -12.01 5.43
N LYS A 3 7.21 -13.08 6.06
CA LYS A 3 7.91 -14.38 6.14
C LYS A 3 8.10 -15.02 4.77
N GLU A 4 7.14 -14.85 3.90
CA GLU A 4 7.16 -15.42 2.54
C GLU A 4 8.18 -14.72 1.62
N LEU A 5 8.58 -13.49 1.94
CA LEU A 5 9.61 -12.75 1.20
C LEU A 5 11.02 -13.00 1.76
N TYR A 6 11.16 -13.75 2.86
CA TYR A 6 12.43 -13.97 3.56
C TYR A 6 13.13 -12.68 4.00
N LEU A 7 12.36 -11.62 4.27
CA LEU A 7 12.88 -10.35 4.74
C LEU A 7 13.19 -10.42 6.24
N LYS A 8 14.24 -9.71 6.65
CA LYS A 8 14.55 -9.46 8.06
C LYS A 8 13.90 -8.15 8.50
N GLU A 9 13.76 -7.95 9.81
CA GLU A 9 13.22 -6.71 10.36
C GLU A 9 14.03 -5.49 9.90
N GLU A 10 15.35 -5.64 9.81
CA GLU A 10 16.27 -4.61 9.33
C GLU A 10 16.12 -4.26 7.85
N ASP A 11 15.43 -5.08 7.05
CA ASP A 11 15.11 -4.82 5.64
C ASP A 11 13.82 -4.00 5.49
N VAL A 12 13.08 -3.79 6.58
CA VAL A 12 11.84 -3.00 6.58
C VAL A 12 12.16 -1.54 6.88
N MET A 13 11.59 -0.63 6.09
CA MET A 13 11.70 0.81 6.33
C MET A 13 11.02 1.20 7.65
N ASN A 14 11.73 1.94 8.46
CA ASN A 14 11.28 2.46 9.75
C ASN A 14 11.38 3.99 9.81
N ASP A 15 11.04 4.57 10.95
CA ASP A 15 11.05 6.03 11.14
C ASP A 15 12.46 6.64 10.95
N ASP A 16 13.54 5.91 11.28
CA ASP A 16 14.93 6.38 11.13
C ASP A 16 15.31 6.48 9.63
N ASP A 17 14.83 5.54 8.80
CA ASP A 17 15.02 5.59 7.35
C ASP A 17 14.37 6.84 6.74
N TYR A 18 13.14 7.18 7.18
CA TYR A 18 12.45 8.40 6.73
C TYR A 18 13.12 9.67 7.26
N ALA A 19 13.61 9.66 8.50
CA ALA A 19 14.37 10.77 9.06
C ALA A 19 15.69 11.00 8.30
N PHE A 20 16.40 9.93 7.96
CA PHE A 20 17.61 9.99 7.15
C PHE A 20 17.34 10.61 5.77
N LEU A 21 16.30 10.13 5.08
CA LEU A 21 15.89 10.68 3.78
C LEU A 21 15.47 12.15 3.89
N SER A 22 14.73 12.51 4.93
CA SER A 22 14.32 13.88 5.19
C SER A 22 15.51 14.84 5.31
N ASN A 23 16.51 14.42 6.09
CA ASN A 23 17.73 15.21 6.26
C ASN A 23 18.53 15.31 4.96
N LYS A 24 18.65 14.21 4.22
CA LYS A 24 19.39 14.18 2.94
C LYS A 24 18.74 15.07 1.89
N LEU A 25 17.42 15.07 1.80
CA LEU A 25 16.67 15.80 0.79
C LEU A 25 16.31 17.24 1.21
N GLN A 26 16.52 17.58 2.47
CA GLN A 26 16.03 18.82 3.09
C GLN A 26 14.52 19.01 2.89
N ILE A 27 13.78 17.89 2.92
CA ILE A 27 12.33 17.81 2.75
C ILE A 27 11.80 16.94 3.89
N LYS A 28 10.78 17.39 4.61
CA LYS A 28 10.17 16.61 5.67
C LYS A 28 9.40 15.43 5.07
N LEU A 29 9.91 14.23 5.24
CA LEU A 29 9.26 12.98 4.86
C LEU A 29 8.74 12.25 6.11
N SER A 30 7.60 11.62 5.99
CA SER A 30 7.00 10.83 7.06
C SER A 30 6.71 9.40 6.59
N ASN A 31 6.73 8.48 7.54
CA ASN A 31 6.35 7.10 7.28
C ASN A 31 4.82 7.04 7.01
N PRO A 32 4.38 6.68 5.80
CA PRO A 32 2.95 6.67 5.44
C PRO A 32 2.15 5.65 6.26
N ASN A 33 2.82 4.64 6.84
CA ASN A 33 2.19 3.62 7.67
C ASN A 33 2.06 4.02 9.15
N LYS A 34 2.56 5.19 9.53
CA LYS A 34 2.42 5.69 10.90
C LYS A 34 0.97 6.11 11.14
N LYS A 35 0.32 5.53 12.16
CA LYS A 35 -1.04 5.92 12.53
C LYS A 35 -1.11 7.44 12.75
N ILE A 36 -1.95 8.09 11.99
CA ILE A 36 -2.25 9.52 12.15
C ILE A 36 -2.92 9.68 13.51
N LYS A 37 -2.22 10.30 14.47
CA LYS A 37 -2.71 10.46 15.85
C LYS A 37 -3.80 11.54 15.99
N SER A 38 -4.14 12.28 14.94
CA SER A 38 -5.18 13.31 15.00
C SER A 38 -5.89 13.46 13.66
N TYR A 39 -7.19 13.30 13.68
CA TYR A 39 -8.12 13.79 12.68
C TYR A 39 -8.32 15.31 12.87
N GLY A 40 -7.24 16.08 12.85
CA GLY A 40 -7.29 17.53 12.91
C GLY A 40 -7.00 18.11 11.53
N ALA A 41 -7.81 19.07 11.08
CA ALA A 41 -7.74 19.73 9.80
C ALA A 41 -6.29 20.14 9.40
N GLY A 42 -5.65 19.35 8.56
CA GLY A 42 -4.35 19.62 7.96
C GLY A 42 -3.90 18.39 7.19
N LEU A 43 -3.51 18.60 5.93
CA LEU A 43 -2.80 17.58 5.17
C LEU A 43 -1.57 17.15 5.99
N PRO A 44 -1.24 15.84 6.09
CA PRO A 44 -0.02 15.43 6.75
C PRO A 44 1.17 16.17 6.12
N ASP A 45 2.15 16.51 6.93
CA ASP A 45 3.33 17.30 6.55
C ASP A 45 4.11 16.72 5.35
N ASP A 46 3.74 15.53 4.89
CA ASP A 46 4.34 14.87 3.75
C ASP A 46 3.30 14.29 2.79
N VAL A 47 2.74 15.16 2.00
CA VAL A 47 1.79 14.80 0.94
C VAL A 47 2.46 13.96 -0.15
N PHE A 48 3.75 14.16 -0.41
CA PHE A 48 4.45 13.49 -1.51
C PHE A 48 4.67 12.01 -1.24
N THR A 49 5.14 11.63 -0.03
CA THR A 49 5.26 10.21 0.34
C THR A 49 3.92 9.50 0.27
N ARG A 50 2.85 10.18 0.67
CA ARG A 50 1.51 9.63 0.58
C ARG A 50 1.04 9.44 -0.85
N ILE A 51 1.32 10.39 -1.75
CA ILE A 51 0.98 10.26 -3.18
C ILE A 51 1.73 9.07 -3.78
N ILE A 52 3.02 8.93 -3.48
CA ILE A 52 3.85 7.81 -3.94
C ILE A 52 3.29 6.47 -3.44
N ASP A 53 2.89 6.41 -2.17
CA ASP A 53 2.33 5.19 -1.58
C ASP A 53 0.96 4.85 -2.18
N LEU A 54 0.06 5.84 -2.31
CA LEU A 54 -1.25 5.67 -2.95
C LEU A 54 -1.13 5.25 -4.42
N ALA A 55 -0.15 5.78 -5.16
CA ALA A 55 0.12 5.38 -6.53
C ALA A 55 0.42 3.87 -6.61
N LYS A 56 1.30 3.38 -5.75
CA LYS A 56 1.61 1.95 -5.64
C LYS A 56 0.38 1.12 -5.26
N ILE A 57 -0.36 1.57 -4.24
CA ILE A 57 -1.57 0.90 -3.75
C ILE A 57 -2.63 0.79 -4.85
N ASN A 58 -2.76 1.82 -5.69
CA ASN A 58 -3.72 1.87 -6.80
C ASN A 58 -3.19 1.25 -8.10
N GLY A 59 -1.92 0.87 -8.16
CA GLY A 59 -1.30 0.31 -9.37
C GLY A 59 -1.16 1.31 -10.51
N VAL A 60 -0.99 2.58 -10.19
CA VAL A 60 -0.79 3.69 -11.15
C VAL A 60 0.57 4.34 -10.92
N THR A 61 0.98 5.22 -11.82
CA THR A 61 2.20 6.02 -11.64
C THR A 61 1.99 7.12 -10.60
N ALA A 62 3.08 7.57 -9.96
CA ALA A 62 3.01 8.71 -9.04
C ALA A 62 2.49 9.98 -9.73
N HIS A 63 2.78 10.16 -11.02
CA HIS A 63 2.27 11.26 -11.83
C HIS A 63 0.75 11.18 -12.06
N GLU A 64 0.21 9.99 -12.36
CA GLU A 64 -1.24 9.79 -12.49
C GLU A 64 -1.95 10.04 -11.16
N GLN A 65 -1.40 9.54 -10.06
CA GLN A 65 -1.95 9.78 -8.72
C GLN A 65 -1.88 11.26 -8.32
N PHE A 66 -0.81 11.96 -8.68
CA PHE A 66 -0.66 13.40 -8.42
C PHE A 66 -1.74 14.24 -9.13
N ASN A 67 -2.11 13.85 -10.34
CA ASN A 67 -3.14 14.53 -11.12
C ASN A 67 -4.57 14.05 -10.81
N HIS A 68 -4.73 13.11 -9.87
CA HIS A 68 -6.05 12.64 -9.49
C HIS A 68 -6.84 13.74 -8.76
N PRO A 69 -8.12 13.92 -9.05
CA PRO A 69 -8.96 14.97 -8.43
C PRO A 69 -8.91 14.97 -6.90
N ASP A 70 -8.81 13.79 -6.29
CA ASP A 70 -8.79 13.62 -4.84
C ASP A 70 -7.46 14.04 -4.19
N THR A 71 -6.42 14.25 -4.98
CA THR A 71 -5.09 14.64 -4.47
C THR A 71 -5.02 16.14 -4.17
N GLY A 72 -5.89 16.94 -4.80
CA GLY A 72 -5.88 18.40 -4.66
C GLY A 72 -4.72 19.08 -5.40
N HIS A 73 -4.73 20.40 -5.42
CA HIS A 73 -3.66 21.18 -6.05
C HIS A 73 -2.49 21.37 -5.07
N LEU A 74 -1.33 20.82 -5.39
CA LEU A 74 -0.11 20.95 -4.57
C LEU A 74 0.86 21.98 -5.16
N PRO A 75 1.20 23.03 -4.41
CA PRO A 75 2.23 23.98 -4.83
C PRO A 75 3.60 23.32 -4.92
N GLY A 76 4.34 23.61 -5.99
CA GLY A 76 5.70 23.08 -6.20
C GLY A 76 5.80 21.78 -6.98
N GLY A 77 4.69 21.24 -7.35
CA GLY A 77 4.51 20.39 -8.50
C GLY A 77 5.19 19.06 -8.53
N TRP A 78 4.98 18.46 -9.65
CA TRP A 78 5.42 17.13 -10.04
C TRP A 78 6.97 16.95 -10.03
N LEU A 79 7.76 18.02 -10.26
CA LEU A 79 9.23 17.96 -10.19
C LEU A 79 9.72 17.54 -8.79
N LYS A 80 9.06 18.05 -7.76
CA LYS A 80 9.39 17.70 -6.38
C LYS A 80 8.98 16.28 -6.07
N LEU A 81 7.82 15.83 -6.57
CA LEU A 81 7.35 14.45 -6.45
C LEU A 81 8.35 13.48 -7.09
N ASP A 82 8.72 13.73 -8.35
CA ASP A 82 9.68 12.92 -9.10
C ASP A 82 11.05 12.84 -8.41
N TYR A 83 11.52 13.98 -7.88
CA TYR A 83 12.77 14.02 -7.12
C TYR A 83 12.72 13.15 -5.86
N ILE A 84 11.62 13.23 -5.09
CA ILE A 84 11.43 12.44 -3.87
C ILE A 84 11.31 10.95 -4.23
N GLU A 85 10.49 10.62 -5.22
CA GLU A 85 10.27 9.24 -5.66
C GLU A 85 11.58 8.58 -6.08
N ARG A 86 12.38 9.23 -6.94
CA ARG A 86 13.69 8.73 -7.35
C ARG A 86 14.65 8.55 -6.18
N ALA A 87 14.69 9.50 -5.26
CA ALA A 87 15.55 9.40 -4.08
C ALA A 87 15.15 8.24 -3.17
N MET A 88 13.85 8.00 -3.00
CA MET A 88 13.35 6.86 -2.25
C MET A 88 13.68 5.54 -2.95
N GLN A 89 13.52 5.46 -4.27
CA GLN A 89 13.87 4.27 -5.05
C GLN A 89 15.38 3.99 -5.00
N GLU A 90 16.22 5.02 -5.14
CA GLU A 90 17.67 4.87 -4.99
C GLU A 90 18.06 4.39 -3.59
N TYR A 91 17.42 4.92 -2.55
CA TYR A 91 17.65 4.49 -1.18
C TYR A 91 17.28 3.03 -0.96
N LYS A 92 16.11 2.62 -1.45
CA LYS A 92 15.59 1.27 -1.28
C LYS A 92 16.34 0.23 -2.11
N PHE A 93 16.62 0.52 -3.38
CA PHE A 93 17.00 -0.49 -4.37
C PHE A 93 18.22 -0.13 -5.20
N GLY A 94 18.75 1.09 -5.10
CA GLY A 94 19.82 1.63 -5.96
C GLY A 94 21.22 1.04 -5.73
N GLY A 95 21.39 0.14 -4.76
CA GLY A 95 22.67 -0.52 -4.50
C GLY A 95 23.75 0.35 -3.82
N LYS A 96 23.48 1.62 -3.58
CA LYS A 96 24.38 2.55 -2.87
C LYS A 96 24.47 2.26 -1.37
N TYR A 97 23.42 1.68 -0.82
CA TYR A 97 23.31 1.30 0.57
C TYR A 97 23.49 -0.22 0.71
N PRO A 98 24.03 -0.71 1.81
CA PRO A 98 24.46 -2.11 1.97
C PRO A 98 23.30 -3.11 1.92
N ARG A 99 22.07 -2.65 2.09
CA ARG A 99 20.86 -3.49 2.10
C ARG A 99 19.74 -2.85 1.32
N ARG A 100 18.92 -3.70 0.71
CA ARG A 100 17.63 -3.28 0.16
C ARG A 100 16.67 -3.00 1.30
N LYS A 101 15.83 -1.99 1.13
CA LYS A 101 14.79 -1.60 2.07
C LYS A 101 13.41 -1.70 1.42
N TYR A 102 12.45 -2.19 2.16
CA TYR A 102 11.07 -2.38 1.70
C TYR A 102 10.11 -1.67 2.65
N ASP A 103 9.21 -0.86 2.13
CA ASP A 103 8.01 -0.48 2.88
C ASP A 103 6.94 -1.58 2.77
N TYR A 104 5.84 -1.44 3.53
CA TYR A 104 4.77 -2.46 3.52
C TYR A 104 4.12 -2.61 2.15
N THR A 105 4.01 -1.53 1.39
CA THR A 105 3.44 -1.55 0.05
C THR A 105 4.36 -2.27 -0.94
N ASP A 106 5.68 -2.06 -0.83
CA ASP A 106 6.66 -2.83 -1.62
C ASP A 106 6.56 -4.34 -1.33
N MET A 107 6.35 -4.73 -0.06
CA MET A 107 6.16 -6.15 0.29
C MET A 107 4.93 -6.76 -0.37
N LEU A 108 3.82 -6.02 -0.47
CA LEU A 108 2.63 -6.48 -1.17
C LEU A 108 2.89 -6.61 -2.68
N ILE A 109 3.63 -5.66 -3.26
CA ILE A 109 4.02 -5.70 -4.67
C ILE A 109 4.90 -6.93 -4.95
N GLU A 110 5.93 -7.16 -4.13
CA GLU A 110 6.82 -8.32 -4.30
C GLU A 110 6.07 -9.65 -4.08
N PHE A 111 5.16 -9.71 -3.11
CA PHE A 111 4.28 -10.89 -2.94
C PHE A 111 3.45 -11.16 -4.20
N ASN A 112 2.89 -10.11 -4.79
CA ASN A 112 2.07 -10.24 -6.00
C ASN A 112 2.86 -10.61 -7.27
N LYS A 113 4.18 -10.48 -7.26
CA LYS A 113 5.06 -10.90 -8.37
C LYS A 113 5.51 -12.36 -8.28
N LYS A 114 5.38 -13.01 -7.12
CA LYS A 114 5.80 -14.41 -6.93
C LYS A 114 5.04 -15.34 -7.88
N ASP A 115 5.68 -16.43 -8.28
CA ASP A 115 4.99 -17.48 -8.98
C ASP A 115 3.92 -18.14 -8.09
N LEU A 116 2.85 -18.62 -8.69
CA LEU A 116 1.75 -19.25 -7.94
C LEU A 116 2.24 -20.46 -7.13
N ASP A 117 3.26 -21.15 -7.61
CA ASP A 117 3.80 -22.33 -6.92
C ASP A 117 4.57 -21.99 -5.65
N ASP A 118 5.08 -20.77 -5.57
CA ASP A 118 5.76 -20.24 -4.39
C ASP A 118 4.81 -19.64 -3.35
N LEU A 119 3.52 -19.56 -3.65
CA LEU A 119 2.53 -19.02 -2.73
C LEU A 119 2.08 -20.07 -1.70
N PRO A 120 1.79 -19.66 -0.46
CA PRO A 120 1.27 -20.55 0.56
C PRO A 120 -0.10 -21.11 0.14
N GLN A 121 -0.32 -22.37 0.46
CA GLN A 121 -1.59 -23.06 0.22
C GLN A 121 -2.39 -23.12 1.52
N PHE A 122 -3.68 -22.83 1.43
CA PHE A 122 -4.58 -22.89 2.56
C PHE A 122 -5.82 -23.72 2.23
N ASP A 123 -6.31 -24.48 3.20
CA ASP A 123 -7.61 -25.13 3.05
C ASP A 123 -8.75 -24.14 3.14
N VAL A 124 -8.62 -23.15 4.00
CA VAL A 124 -9.61 -22.10 4.24
C VAL A 124 -8.91 -20.78 4.41
N VAL A 125 -9.41 -19.75 3.74
CA VAL A 125 -9.05 -18.35 3.95
C VAL A 125 -10.29 -17.58 4.34
N ILE A 126 -10.16 -16.75 5.35
CA ILE A 126 -11.22 -15.85 5.82
C ILE A 126 -10.68 -14.43 5.73
N ILE A 127 -11.39 -13.57 5.04
CA ILE A 127 -11.12 -12.15 4.94
C ILE A 127 -12.23 -11.41 5.67
N ASP A 128 -11.85 -10.59 6.62
CA ASP A 128 -12.76 -9.72 7.35
C ASP A 128 -12.51 -8.25 6.98
N GLU A 129 -13.51 -7.38 7.16
CA GLU A 129 -13.46 -5.96 6.80
C GLU A 129 -13.02 -5.72 5.34
N ALA A 130 -13.53 -6.55 4.44
CA ALA A 130 -13.08 -6.57 3.05
C ALA A 130 -13.37 -5.27 2.28
N GLN A 131 -14.32 -4.44 2.74
CA GLN A 131 -14.59 -3.12 2.18
C GLN A 131 -13.39 -2.16 2.31
N ASP A 132 -12.47 -2.41 3.25
CA ASP A 132 -11.31 -1.56 3.51
C ASP A 132 -10.08 -1.98 2.71
N LEU A 133 -10.15 -3.08 1.98
CA LEU A 133 -9.03 -3.55 1.17
C LEU A 133 -8.77 -2.65 -0.04
N SER A 134 -7.50 -2.29 -0.23
CA SER A 134 -7.01 -1.58 -1.40
C SER A 134 -6.95 -2.49 -2.64
N TRP A 135 -6.78 -1.88 -3.82
CA TRP A 135 -6.58 -2.63 -5.06
C TRP A 135 -5.43 -3.64 -4.95
N LEU A 136 -4.29 -3.22 -4.39
CA LEU A 136 -3.11 -4.07 -4.26
C LEU A 136 -3.34 -5.25 -3.30
N GLN A 137 -4.07 -5.03 -2.21
CA GLN A 137 -4.47 -6.10 -1.28
C GLN A 137 -5.46 -7.07 -1.92
N TRP A 138 -6.40 -6.56 -2.74
CA TRP A 138 -7.29 -7.42 -3.51
C TRP A 138 -6.55 -8.29 -4.53
N GLN A 139 -5.48 -7.78 -5.16
CA GLN A 139 -4.63 -8.64 -6.01
C GLN A 139 -4.00 -9.78 -5.20
N MET A 140 -3.49 -9.49 -3.99
CA MET A 140 -2.95 -10.52 -3.09
C MET A 140 -4.02 -11.55 -2.71
N VAL A 141 -5.22 -11.11 -2.33
CA VAL A 141 -6.35 -12.00 -1.99
C VAL A 141 -6.71 -12.91 -3.16
N LYS A 142 -6.79 -12.38 -4.39
CA LYS A 142 -7.08 -13.18 -5.59
C LYS A 142 -6.02 -14.27 -5.81
N ARG A 143 -4.74 -13.93 -5.70
CA ARG A 143 -3.65 -14.90 -5.88
C ARG A 143 -3.66 -15.99 -4.82
N ILE A 144 -3.93 -15.65 -3.56
CA ILE A 144 -4.09 -16.63 -2.48
C ILE A 144 -5.31 -17.52 -2.75
N ALA A 145 -6.42 -16.93 -3.22
CA ALA A 145 -7.65 -17.65 -3.52
C ALA A 145 -7.49 -18.74 -4.61
N GLU A 146 -6.60 -18.52 -5.59
CA GLU A 146 -6.33 -19.50 -6.65
C GLU A 146 -5.81 -20.85 -6.11
N LYS A 147 -5.17 -20.85 -4.92
CA LYS A 147 -4.65 -22.03 -4.25
C LYS A 147 -5.43 -22.43 -2.99
N THR A 148 -6.59 -21.83 -2.77
CA THR A 148 -7.41 -22.03 -1.57
C THR A 148 -8.65 -22.85 -1.90
N LYS A 149 -8.94 -23.86 -1.09
CA LYS A 149 -10.15 -24.70 -1.31
C LYS A 149 -11.45 -23.94 -0.99
N ARG A 150 -11.44 -23.09 0.03
CA ARG A 150 -12.60 -22.30 0.47
C ARG A 150 -12.18 -20.90 0.87
N LEU A 151 -12.82 -19.90 0.29
CA LEU A 151 -12.63 -18.51 0.61
C LEU A 151 -13.94 -17.94 1.18
N TYR A 152 -13.86 -17.35 2.37
CA TYR A 152 -14.93 -16.61 3.01
C TYR A 152 -14.54 -15.15 3.09
N ILE A 153 -15.43 -14.28 2.69
CA ILE A 153 -15.20 -12.83 2.71
C ILE A 153 -16.37 -12.19 3.43
N ALA A 154 -16.04 -11.44 4.46
CA ALA A 154 -16.97 -10.62 5.20
C ALA A 154 -16.61 -9.13 5.06
N GLY A 155 -17.60 -8.29 5.05
CA GLY A 155 -17.44 -6.84 4.98
C GLY A 155 -18.79 -6.15 4.89
N ASP A 156 -18.80 -4.87 5.18
CA ASP A 156 -19.96 -4.00 5.16
C ASP A 156 -19.63 -2.76 4.31
N ASP A 157 -20.20 -2.68 3.12
CA ASP A 157 -19.91 -1.59 2.17
C ASP A 157 -20.46 -0.23 2.64
N ASP A 158 -21.46 -0.22 3.52
CA ASP A 158 -21.98 1.00 4.18
C ASP A 158 -20.95 1.58 5.17
N GLN A 159 -20.02 0.75 5.68
CA GLN A 159 -18.92 1.17 6.55
C GLN A 159 -17.61 1.53 5.80
N ALA A 160 -17.62 1.59 4.48
CA ALA A 160 -16.45 1.87 3.65
C ALA A 160 -16.00 3.32 3.73
N ILE A 161 -15.31 3.71 4.81
CA ILE A 161 -14.84 5.08 5.07
C ILE A 161 -13.40 5.34 4.60
N PHE A 162 -12.63 4.31 4.22
CA PHE A 162 -11.21 4.41 3.88
C PHE A 162 -10.91 4.55 2.37
N LYS A 163 -11.88 4.96 1.55
CA LYS A 163 -11.66 5.23 0.11
C LYS A 163 -10.51 6.21 -0.13
N TRP A 164 -10.38 7.23 0.70
CA TRP A 164 -9.28 8.19 0.67
C TRP A 164 -7.89 7.58 0.92
N ALA A 165 -7.84 6.40 1.55
CA ALA A 165 -6.62 5.63 1.79
C ALA A 165 -6.39 4.51 0.74
N GLY A 166 -7.19 4.49 -0.34
CA GLY A 166 -7.08 3.52 -1.42
C GLY A 166 -7.98 2.29 -1.29
N ALA A 167 -8.90 2.26 -0.32
CA ALA A 167 -9.88 1.18 -0.20
C ALA A 167 -10.79 1.11 -1.44
N ARG A 168 -11.14 -0.11 -1.83
CA ARG A 168 -11.91 -0.43 -3.04
C ARG A 168 -13.10 -1.34 -2.72
N PRO A 169 -14.14 -0.82 -2.04
CA PRO A 169 -15.32 -1.62 -1.67
C PRO A 169 -16.05 -2.19 -2.88
N GLU A 170 -15.92 -1.59 -4.06
CA GLU A 170 -16.50 -2.10 -5.31
C GLU A 170 -16.06 -3.53 -5.65
N PHE A 171 -14.88 -3.96 -5.20
CA PHE A 171 -14.45 -5.35 -5.38
C PHE A 171 -15.26 -6.32 -4.52
N LEU A 172 -15.60 -5.94 -3.28
CA LEU A 172 -16.50 -6.71 -2.43
C LEU A 172 -17.90 -6.77 -3.03
N ILE A 173 -18.45 -5.61 -3.44
CA ILE A 173 -19.81 -5.48 -4.00
C ILE A 173 -19.97 -6.33 -5.26
N ASN A 174 -18.96 -6.33 -6.14
CA ASN A 174 -19.01 -7.00 -7.45
C ASN A 174 -18.49 -8.45 -7.42
N MET A 175 -18.14 -8.98 -6.25
CA MET A 175 -17.61 -10.34 -6.14
C MET A 175 -18.67 -11.38 -6.48
N LYS A 176 -18.27 -12.39 -7.27
CA LYS A 176 -19.12 -13.54 -7.60
C LYS A 176 -19.02 -14.60 -6.49
N GLY A 177 -20.15 -15.17 -6.09
CA GLY A 177 -20.19 -16.22 -5.08
C GLY A 177 -21.55 -16.30 -4.41
N THR A 178 -21.67 -17.21 -3.44
CA THR A 178 -22.87 -17.29 -2.58
C THR A 178 -22.83 -16.17 -1.56
N ARG A 179 -23.84 -15.34 -1.55
CA ARG A 179 -23.97 -14.22 -0.59
C ARG A 179 -24.97 -14.54 0.50
N LYS A 180 -24.62 -14.10 1.71
CA LYS A 180 -25.54 -14.10 2.86
C LYS A 180 -25.45 -12.73 3.52
N VAL A 181 -26.57 -12.03 3.60
CA VAL A 181 -26.69 -10.80 4.36
C VAL A 181 -27.01 -11.19 5.81
N LEU A 182 -26.26 -10.63 6.74
CA LEU A 182 -26.51 -10.77 8.18
C LEU A 182 -27.29 -9.54 8.62
N SER A 183 -28.48 -9.74 9.17
CA SER A 183 -29.34 -8.70 9.73
C SER A 183 -29.15 -8.62 11.24
#